data_2dd16969a2655e8dbbe52e6687bb10d4
#
_entry.id   2dd16969a2655e8dbbe52e6687bb10d4
#
_cell.length_a   1.000
_cell.length_b   1.000
_cell.length_c   1.000
_cell.angle_alpha   90.00
_cell.angle_beta   90.00
_cell.angle_gamma   90.00
#
_symmetry.space_group_name_H-M   'P 1'
#
loop_
_entity.id
_entity.type
_entity.pdbx_description
1 polymer ?
#
loop_
_entity_poly.entity_id
_entity_poly.type
_entity_poly.pdbx_seq_one_letter_code
_entity_poly.pdbx_strand_id
1 'polypeptide(L)'
;MGLLGRMTSSDPSSIPDEPPPSYAESQSKYQKPAAPAPAPPPFQASSSSSQAPRPPTAGPSQASPVPRQFPPAFNLYYLGWPNNSFVLAEHQTQPLYLYSAHSGLTDLPPVLLHSGPDPSYQPLASASFMFMSASFEVELPPVPGSGAPLAREVVEPVGSHGGLGTGYNFTIETGVGGNGPRESFEWRRSSGEAVASLGGHHYGWKLVRLSRGAPGGVNMAFTPGGFTDSRGNEVVAAWTMGSGRSLTKMAHYRFMGTGLTGLLGERWAIMVVITGLALFQRDRRR
;
A
#
# COMPACT_ATOMS: atom_id res chain seq x y z
N MET A 1 62.72 -37.68 14.33
CA MET A 1 63.29 -36.59 13.53
C MET A 1 62.07 -35.98 12.77
N GLY A 2 61.41 -34.97 13.14
CA GLY A 2 61.59 -33.71 13.78
C GLY A 2 61.83 -32.61 12.75
N LEU A 3 60.85 -31.86 12.36
CA LEU A 3 61.04 -30.47 11.91
C LEU A 3 59.71 -29.71 12.05
N LEU A 4 59.64 -28.92 13.10
CA LEU A 4 58.66 -27.89 13.36
C LEU A 4 58.93 -26.69 12.42
N GLY A 5 58.02 -26.40 11.53
CA GLY A 5 57.99 -25.14 10.76
C GLY A 5 57.18 -24.09 11.52
N ARG A 6 57.88 -23.06 11.98
CA ARG A 6 57.38 -21.87 12.69
C ARG A 6 56.72 -20.95 11.66
N MET A 7 55.37 -20.78 11.67
CA MET A 7 54.68 -19.73 10.92
C MET A 7 54.69 -18.44 11.74
N THR A 8 55.30 -17.41 11.17
CA THR A 8 55.30 -16.04 11.67
C THR A 8 53.94 -15.37 11.38
N SER A 9 53.31 -14.90 12.41
CA SER A 9 52.12 -14.06 12.39
C SER A 9 52.49 -12.69 11.83
N SER A 10 51.84 -12.31 10.73
CA SER A 10 51.87 -10.96 10.20
C SER A 10 50.70 -10.16 10.81
N ASP A 11 51.05 -9.08 11.49
CA ASP A 11 50.13 -8.08 12.06
C ASP A 11 49.37 -7.33 10.94
N PRO A 12 48.03 -7.21 10.99
CA PRO A 12 47.31 -6.34 10.08
C PRO A 12 47.43 -4.90 10.59
N SER A 13 48.05 -4.07 9.76
CA SER A 13 48.21 -2.62 9.89
C SER A 13 46.90 -1.90 10.27
N SER A 14 46.99 -1.11 11.31
CA SER A 14 46.01 -0.13 11.77
C SER A 14 45.58 0.83 10.67
N ILE A 15 44.30 0.79 10.33
CA ILE A 15 43.63 1.84 9.54
C ILE A 15 43.34 3.02 10.48
N PRO A 16 43.73 4.27 10.14
CA PRO A 16 43.36 5.44 10.95
C PRO A 16 41.86 5.64 10.95
N ASP A 17 41.30 5.80 12.14
CA ASP A 17 39.90 6.13 12.40
C ASP A 17 39.68 7.64 12.08
N GLU A 18 39.39 7.96 10.83
CA GLU A 18 39.04 9.31 10.42
C GLU A 18 37.52 9.46 10.54
N PRO A 19 37.00 10.39 11.36
CA PRO A 19 35.57 10.56 11.54
C PRO A 19 34.94 11.07 10.24
N PRO A 20 33.70 10.65 9.90
CA PRO A 20 33.02 11.11 8.70
C PRO A 20 32.77 12.63 8.73
N PRO A 21 32.90 13.32 7.59
CA PRO A 21 32.72 14.78 7.50
C PRO A 21 31.31 15.20 7.94
N SER A 22 31.25 16.30 8.71
CA SER A 22 29.99 16.82 9.23
C SER A 22 29.11 17.36 8.10
N TYR A 23 27.79 17.22 8.27
CA TYR A 23 26.76 17.67 7.32
C TYR A 23 26.82 19.18 6.97
N ALA A 24 27.48 20.00 7.78
CA ALA A 24 27.66 21.42 7.56
C ALA A 24 28.66 21.75 6.43
N GLU A 25 29.63 20.88 6.18
CA GLU A 25 30.65 21.12 5.13
C GLU A 25 30.16 20.82 3.71
N SER A 26 29.15 19.99 3.57
CA SER A 26 28.60 19.62 2.26
C SER A 26 27.72 20.70 1.63
N GLN A 27 27.20 21.67 2.42
CA GLN A 27 26.30 22.71 1.91
C GLN A 27 27.04 23.97 1.42
N SER A 28 28.28 24.18 1.80
CA SER A 28 29.03 25.41 1.42
C SER A 28 29.58 25.40 -0.02
N LYS A 29 29.60 24.24 -0.68
CA LYS A 29 30.16 24.12 -2.05
C LYS A 29 29.18 24.44 -3.20
N TYR A 30 27.91 24.71 -2.91
CA TYR A 30 26.89 24.96 -3.94
C TYR A 30 26.17 26.31 -3.84
N GLN A 31 26.65 27.25 -3.05
CA GLN A 31 26.10 28.61 -3.08
C GLN A 31 26.79 29.43 -4.18
N LYS A 32 26.12 29.54 -5.33
CA LYS A 32 26.42 30.52 -6.38
C LYS A 32 26.05 31.92 -5.89
N PRO A 33 26.89 32.95 -6.05
CA PRO A 33 26.56 34.32 -5.62
C PRO A 33 25.32 34.84 -6.37
N ALA A 34 24.33 35.33 -5.59
CA ALA A 34 23.18 36.01 -6.16
C ALA A 34 23.53 37.32 -6.77
N ALA A 35 23.11 37.58 -8.02
CA ALA A 35 23.20 38.84 -8.68
C ALA A 35 22.26 39.90 -8.04
N PRO A 36 22.62 41.20 -8.01
CA PRO A 36 21.79 42.21 -7.38
C PRO A 36 20.51 42.45 -8.19
N ALA A 37 19.40 42.66 -7.45
CA ALA A 37 18.08 42.91 -8.02
C ALA A 37 18.03 44.29 -8.74
N PRO A 38 17.34 44.39 -9.91
CA PRO A 38 17.11 45.70 -10.56
C PRO A 38 16.03 46.51 -9.81
N ALA A 39 16.26 47.84 -9.83
CA ALA A 39 15.39 48.83 -9.22
C ALA A 39 14.01 48.92 -9.88
N PRO A 40 12.92 49.28 -9.13
CA PRO A 40 11.59 49.39 -9.70
C PRO A 40 11.46 50.64 -10.61
N PRO A 41 10.69 50.53 -11.75
CA PRO A 41 10.42 51.70 -12.59
C PRO A 41 9.37 52.65 -11.99
N PRO A 42 9.36 53.93 -12.40
CA PRO A 42 8.47 54.95 -11.83
C PRO A 42 7.02 54.77 -12.29
N PHE A 43 6.12 55.12 -11.39
CA PHE A 43 4.67 55.13 -11.64
C PHE A 43 4.30 56.11 -12.76
N GLN A 44 3.70 55.62 -13.83
CA GLN A 44 2.94 56.42 -14.78
C GLN A 44 1.44 56.21 -14.52
N ALA A 45 0.77 57.28 -14.21
CA ALA A 45 -0.69 57.32 -14.17
C ALA A 45 -1.23 57.24 -15.59
N SER A 46 -2.12 56.30 -15.85
CA SER A 46 -2.88 56.21 -17.12
C SER A 46 -4.35 55.93 -16.83
N SER A 47 -5.11 56.95 -17.10
CA SER A 47 -6.51 57.05 -17.59
C SER A 47 -7.36 55.78 -17.62
N SER A 48 -8.41 55.85 -16.83
CA SER A 48 -9.61 54.99 -16.84
C SER A 48 -10.25 54.85 -18.21
N SER A 49 -10.35 53.60 -18.71
CA SER A 49 -11.35 53.17 -19.66
C SER A 49 -12.13 52.02 -19.02
N SER A 50 -13.41 52.27 -18.82
CA SER A 50 -14.40 51.32 -18.33
C SER A 50 -14.61 50.19 -19.35
N GLN A 51 -14.02 49.03 -19.07
CA GLN A 51 -14.38 47.76 -19.69
C GLN A 51 -15.28 46.97 -18.75
N ALA A 52 -16.42 46.51 -19.30
CA ALA A 52 -17.37 45.64 -18.63
C ALA A 52 -16.69 44.38 -18.05
N PRO A 53 -17.15 43.85 -16.92
CA PRO A 53 -16.53 42.69 -16.30
C PRO A 53 -16.72 41.46 -17.20
N ARG A 54 -15.62 40.92 -17.71
CA ARG A 54 -15.57 39.60 -18.32
C ARG A 54 -15.90 38.56 -17.22
N PRO A 55 -16.78 37.58 -17.53
CA PRO A 55 -17.03 36.50 -16.59
C PRO A 55 -15.70 35.77 -16.31
N PRO A 56 -15.45 35.35 -15.04
CA PRO A 56 -14.22 34.65 -14.69
C PRO A 56 -14.16 33.36 -15.50
N THR A 57 -13.10 33.23 -16.29
CA THR A 57 -12.74 31.95 -16.94
C THR A 57 -12.48 31.00 -15.79
N ALA A 58 -13.35 30.00 -15.60
CA ALA A 58 -13.14 28.94 -14.64
C ALA A 58 -11.80 28.26 -15.00
N GLY A 59 -10.79 28.50 -14.19
CA GLY A 59 -9.55 27.72 -14.21
C GLY A 59 -9.90 26.26 -13.98
N PRO A 60 -9.03 25.30 -14.41
CA PRO A 60 -9.28 23.89 -14.16
C PRO A 60 -9.53 23.69 -12.67
N SER A 61 -10.75 23.25 -12.32
CA SER A 61 -11.11 22.87 -10.95
C SER A 61 -10.10 21.85 -10.49
N GLN A 62 -9.22 22.24 -9.55
CA GLN A 62 -8.42 21.27 -8.84
C GLN A 62 -9.38 20.40 -8.06
N ALA A 63 -9.59 19.19 -8.56
CA ALA A 63 -10.39 18.20 -7.87
C ALA A 63 -9.81 18.04 -6.45
N SER A 64 -10.65 18.28 -5.45
CA SER A 64 -10.25 18.07 -4.04
C SER A 64 -9.72 16.66 -3.88
N PRO A 65 -8.61 16.45 -3.17
CA PRO A 65 -8.07 15.11 -2.98
C PRO A 65 -9.13 14.22 -2.31
N VAL A 66 -9.39 13.08 -2.91
CA VAL A 66 -10.33 12.10 -2.35
C VAL A 66 -9.74 11.56 -1.04
N PRO A 67 -10.46 11.59 0.09
CA PRO A 67 -9.97 11.06 1.36
C PRO A 67 -9.56 9.60 1.21
N ARG A 68 -8.42 9.23 1.75
CA ARG A 68 -7.93 7.85 1.78
C ARG A 68 -7.85 7.36 3.21
N GLN A 69 -8.29 6.14 3.43
CA GLN A 69 -8.18 5.49 4.72
C GLN A 69 -6.76 4.95 4.96
N PHE A 70 -6.10 4.44 3.94
CA PHE A 70 -4.74 3.89 4.03
C PHE A 70 -3.75 4.75 3.25
N PRO A 71 -2.46 4.83 3.70
CA PRO A 71 -1.42 5.48 2.93
C PRO A 71 -1.14 4.73 1.61
N PRO A 72 -0.53 5.41 0.62
CA PRO A 72 -0.19 4.80 -0.68
C PRO A 72 0.66 3.53 -0.58
N ALA A 73 1.54 3.48 0.42
CA ALA A 73 2.38 2.33 0.73
C ALA A 73 2.57 2.22 2.24
N PHE A 74 2.65 1.00 2.72
CA PHE A 74 2.92 0.72 4.13
C PHE A 74 3.61 -0.63 4.28
N ASN A 75 4.12 -0.87 5.46
CA ASN A 75 4.76 -2.11 5.84
C ASN A 75 3.95 -2.79 6.94
N LEU A 76 4.11 -4.09 7.05
CA LEU A 76 3.60 -4.89 8.15
C LEU A 76 4.74 -5.18 9.11
N TYR A 77 4.65 -4.69 10.35
CA TYR A 77 5.66 -4.89 11.38
C TYR A 77 5.13 -5.81 12.47
N TYR A 78 5.93 -6.82 12.82
CA TYR A 78 5.62 -7.75 13.89
C TYR A 78 5.87 -7.11 15.26
N LEU A 79 4.91 -7.24 16.18
CA LEU A 79 5.00 -6.67 17.53
C LEU A 79 5.59 -7.63 18.58
N GLY A 80 5.79 -8.88 18.20
CA GLY A 80 6.37 -9.87 19.10
C GLY A 80 5.35 -10.85 19.70
N TRP A 81 5.90 -11.88 20.36
CA TRP A 81 5.16 -12.86 21.15
C TRP A 81 4.77 -12.25 22.51
N PRO A 82 3.61 -12.60 23.15
CA PRO A 82 2.73 -13.73 22.80
C PRO A 82 1.58 -13.37 21.84
N ASN A 83 1.32 -12.12 21.54
CA ASN A 83 0.04 -11.69 20.94
C ASN A 83 -0.09 -11.97 19.44
N ASN A 84 0.97 -12.45 18.77
CA ASN A 84 0.99 -12.69 17.33
C ASN A 84 0.32 -11.57 16.51
N SER A 85 0.59 -10.32 16.92
CA SER A 85 0.01 -9.11 16.37
C SER A 85 1.00 -8.36 15.51
N PHE A 86 0.48 -7.57 14.59
CA PHE A 86 1.26 -6.76 13.65
C PHE A 86 0.67 -5.36 13.58
N VAL A 87 1.49 -4.40 13.24
CA VAL A 87 1.00 -3.06 12.89
C VAL A 87 1.28 -2.74 11.43
N LEU A 88 0.29 -2.11 10.80
CA LEU A 88 0.43 -1.48 9.50
C LEU A 88 0.94 -0.07 9.73
N ALA A 89 2.04 0.30 9.09
CA ALA A 89 2.65 1.61 9.23
C ALA A 89 3.54 1.95 8.02
N GLU A 90 3.68 3.21 7.70
CA GLU A 90 4.72 3.68 6.77
C GLU A 90 6.09 3.53 7.42
N HIS A 91 6.19 3.94 8.69
CA HIS A 91 7.37 3.78 9.53
C HIS A 91 7.01 3.05 10.83
N GLN A 92 7.91 2.18 11.31
CA GLN A 92 7.67 1.35 12.50
C GLN A 92 7.28 2.16 13.75
N THR A 93 7.79 3.38 13.87
CA THR A 93 7.53 4.28 15.00
C THR A 93 6.18 4.99 14.95
N GLN A 94 5.44 4.85 13.84
CA GLN A 94 4.16 5.52 13.62
C GLN A 94 3.10 4.50 13.20
N PRO A 95 2.66 3.62 14.12
CA PRO A 95 1.65 2.60 13.82
C PRO A 95 0.31 3.27 13.48
N LEU A 96 -0.35 2.78 12.43
CA LEU A 96 -1.63 3.31 11.95
C LEU A 96 -2.79 2.36 12.27
N TYR A 97 -2.61 1.06 12.02
CA TYR A 97 -3.63 0.05 12.22
C TYR A 97 -3.03 -1.19 12.86
N LEU A 98 -3.75 -1.80 13.78
CA LEU A 98 -3.40 -3.10 14.34
C LEU A 98 -4.02 -4.22 13.51
N TYR A 99 -3.23 -5.23 13.18
CA TYR A 99 -3.68 -6.53 12.69
C TYR A 99 -3.45 -7.59 13.76
N SER A 100 -4.52 -8.20 14.24
CA SER A 100 -4.49 -9.32 15.18
C SER A 100 -4.70 -10.63 14.44
N ALA A 101 -3.77 -11.58 14.61
CA ALA A 101 -3.84 -12.91 14.03
C ALA A 101 -4.20 -13.93 15.10
N HIS A 102 -5.35 -14.61 14.94
CA HIS A 102 -5.83 -15.61 15.91
C HIS A 102 -5.68 -17.03 15.37
N SER A 103 -5.61 -18.02 16.29
CA SER A 103 -5.35 -19.42 15.96
C SER A 103 -6.63 -20.05 15.57
N GLY A 104 -7.56 -19.98 15.11
CA GLY A 104 -8.82 -20.72 14.84
C GLY A 104 -9.35 -21.59 15.99
N LEU A 105 -8.71 -21.55 17.16
CA LEU A 105 -9.15 -22.20 18.40
C LEU A 105 -9.91 -21.23 19.33
N THR A 106 -10.04 -19.99 18.91
CA THR A 106 -10.77 -18.94 19.62
C THR A 106 -12.01 -18.56 18.82
N ASP A 107 -13.01 -17.96 19.47
CA ASP A 107 -14.20 -17.41 18.80
C ASP A 107 -13.91 -16.15 17.97
N LEU A 108 -12.65 -15.69 17.99
CA LEU A 108 -12.24 -14.52 17.23
C LEU A 108 -11.86 -14.89 15.78
N PRO A 109 -12.16 -14.01 14.82
CA PRO A 109 -11.78 -14.25 13.43
C PRO A 109 -10.27 -14.40 13.30
N PRO A 110 -9.77 -15.34 12.46
CA PRO A 110 -8.35 -15.56 12.26
C PRO A 110 -7.56 -14.34 11.83
N VAL A 111 -8.21 -13.39 11.17
CA VAL A 111 -7.64 -12.12 10.70
C VAL A 111 -8.56 -11.01 11.15
N LEU A 112 -8.08 -10.10 11.98
CA LEU A 112 -8.83 -8.97 12.50
C LEU A 112 -8.03 -7.69 12.31
N LEU A 113 -8.56 -6.75 11.55
CA LEU A 113 -7.99 -5.43 11.34
C LEU A 113 -8.73 -4.42 12.22
N HIS A 114 -8.02 -3.72 13.08
CA HIS A 114 -8.57 -2.66 13.92
C HIS A 114 -8.48 -1.31 13.21
N SER A 115 -9.37 -0.38 13.54
CA SER A 115 -9.41 0.98 12.97
C SER A 115 -8.32 1.92 13.51
N GLY A 116 -7.44 1.41 14.38
CA GLY A 116 -6.32 2.14 14.97
C GLY A 116 -5.20 1.21 15.40
N PRO A 117 -4.15 1.76 16.05
CA PRO A 117 -2.89 1.06 16.27
C PRO A 117 -2.88 0.05 17.43
N ASP A 118 -3.95 -0.09 18.20
CA ASP A 118 -4.02 -0.97 19.36
C ASP A 118 -5.40 -1.65 19.48
N PRO A 119 -5.57 -2.67 20.37
CA PRO A 119 -6.80 -3.46 20.46
C PRO A 119 -8.02 -2.70 21.01
N SER A 120 -7.85 -1.50 21.56
CA SER A 120 -8.96 -0.67 22.08
C SER A 120 -9.79 -0.06 20.94
N TYR A 121 -9.21 0.04 19.75
CA TYR A 121 -9.92 0.52 18.57
C TYR A 121 -10.86 -0.56 18.03
N GLN A 122 -12.04 -0.13 17.58
CA GLN A 122 -13.03 -1.04 17.03
C GLN A 122 -12.50 -1.80 15.80
N PRO A 123 -12.99 -3.03 15.57
CA PRO A 123 -12.72 -3.74 14.33
C PRO A 123 -13.16 -2.94 13.11
N LEU A 124 -12.24 -2.80 12.16
CA LEU A 124 -12.51 -2.20 10.86
C LEU A 124 -12.99 -3.24 9.84
N ALA A 125 -12.37 -4.42 9.86
CA ALA A 125 -12.73 -5.55 9.02
C ALA A 125 -12.20 -6.85 9.62
N SER A 126 -12.80 -7.97 9.23
CA SER A 126 -12.31 -9.30 9.60
C SER A 126 -12.31 -10.26 8.42
N ALA A 127 -11.49 -11.33 8.50
CA ALA A 127 -11.55 -12.42 7.55
C ALA A 127 -11.52 -13.78 8.26
N SER A 128 -12.42 -14.69 7.84
CA SER A 128 -12.61 -16.03 8.39
C SER A 128 -12.41 -17.08 7.30
N PHE A 129 -11.52 -18.05 7.55
CA PHE A 129 -11.26 -19.13 6.61
C PHE A 129 -12.38 -20.18 6.70
N MET A 130 -12.94 -20.55 5.56
CA MET A 130 -13.97 -21.58 5.49
C MET A 130 -13.36 -22.97 5.75
N PHE A 131 -14.05 -23.78 6.53
CA PHE A 131 -13.62 -25.14 6.83
C PHE A 131 -13.60 -25.99 5.55
N MET A 132 -12.52 -26.73 5.34
CA MET A 132 -12.28 -27.60 4.17
C MET A 132 -12.40 -26.87 2.80
N SER A 133 -12.27 -25.56 2.76
CA SER A 133 -12.31 -24.74 1.55
C SER A 133 -11.08 -23.86 1.43
N ALA A 134 -10.68 -23.58 0.20
CA ALA A 134 -9.70 -22.54 -0.08
C ALA A 134 -10.30 -21.12 -0.02
N SER A 135 -11.63 -21.00 -0.03
CA SER A 135 -12.34 -19.73 0.09
C SER A 135 -12.22 -19.15 1.51
N PHE A 136 -12.50 -17.87 1.64
CA PHE A 136 -12.66 -17.22 2.93
C PHE A 136 -13.69 -16.08 2.83
N GLU A 137 -14.33 -15.79 3.96
CA GLU A 137 -15.32 -14.73 4.09
C GLU A 137 -14.67 -13.50 4.70
N VAL A 138 -15.05 -12.32 4.22
CA VAL A 138 -14.62 -11.02 4.73
C VAL A 138 -15.85 -10.27 5.24
N GLU A 139 -15.79 -9.80 6.48
CA GLU A 139 -16.77 -8.86 7.04
C GLU A 139 -16.21 -7.44 6.93
N LEU A 140 -17.04 -6.55 6.37
CA LEU A 140 -16.71 -5.14 6.13
C LEU A 140 -17.73 -4.24 6.82
N PRO A 141 -17.41 -2.97 7.09
CA PRO A 141 -18.39 -1.97 7.46
C PRO A 141 -19.55 -1.96 6.46
N PRO A 142 -20.76 -1.63 6.90
CA PRO A 142 -21.91 -1.52 5.99
C PRO A 142 -21.65 -0.49 4.90
N VAL A 143 -22.33 -0.66 3.77
CA VAL A 143 -22.35 0.40 2.74
C VAL A 143 -23.00 1.63 3.37
N PRO A 144 -22.41 2.83 3.27
CA PRO A 144 -22.98 4.05 3.83
C PRO A 144 -24.43 4.25 3.35
N GLY A 145 -25.35 4.50 4.30
CA GLY A 145 -26.76 4.69 4.02
C GLY A 145 -27.60 3.41 3.80
N SER A 146 -26.99 2.21 3.83
CA SER A 146 -27.73 0.95 3.62
C SER A 146 -28.57 0.51 4.80
N GLY A 147 -28.30 1.00 6.01
CA GLY A 147 -28.94 0.53 7.25
C GLY A 147 -28.60 -0.92 7.63
N ALA A 148 -27.78 -1.62 6.87
CA ALA A 148 -27.34 -2.98 7.15
C ALA A 148 -26.27 -2.97 8.26
N PRO A 149 -26.23 -3.99 9.15
CA PRO A 149 -25.26 -4.00 10.25
C PRO A 149 -23.82 -4.23 9.79
N LEU A 150 -23.60 -5.21 8.93
CA LEU A 150 -22.31 -5.58 8.32
C LEU A 150 -22.56 -6.13 6.92
N ALA A 151 -21.56 -6.03 6.07
CA ALA A 151 -21.60 -6.67 4.77
C ALA A 151 -20.55 -7.78 4.71
N ARG A 152 -20.96 -8.93 4.17
CA ARG A 152 -20.12 -10.11 3.98
C ARG A 152 -19.81 -10.30 2.50
N GLU A 153 -18.55 -10.50 2.21
CA GLU A 153 -18.05 -10.77 0.87
C GLU A 153 -17.25 -12.07 0.88
N VAL A 154 -17.49 -12.92 -0.11
CA VAL A 154 -16.74 -14.18 -0.26
C VAL A 154 -15.58 -13.96 -1.21
N VAL A 155 -14.41 -14.47 -0.82
CA VAL A 155 -13.20 -14.49 -1.62
C VAL A 155 -12.96 -15.94 -2.07
N GLU A 156 -13.01 -16.15 -3.38
CA GLU A 156 -12.97 -17.46 -3.97
C GLU A 156 -11.62 -17.77 -4.65
N PRO A 157 -11.11 -19.01 -4.55
CA PRO A 157 -9.90 -19.40 -5.27
C PRO A 157 -10.17 -19.46 -6.78
N VAL A 158 -9.17 -19.04 -7.56
CA VAL A 158 -9.20 -19.08 -9.03
C VAL A 158 -8.15 -20.07 -9.54
N GLY A 159 -8.51 -20.87 -10.55
CA GLY A 159 -7.55 -21.75 -11.24
C GLY A 159 -7.16 -23.01 -10.49
N SER A 160 -8.04 -23.53 -9.64
CA SER A 160 -7.77 -24.71 -8.81
C SER A 160 -8.22 -26.01 -9.48
N HIS A 161 -7.25 -26.77 -10.01
CA HIS A 161 -7.37 -28.24 -10.01
C HIS A 161 -6.54 -28.76 -8.84
N GLY A 162 -7.21 -29.26 -7.79
CA GLY A 162 -6.55 -29.89 -6.63
C GLY A 162 -6.27 -29.02 -5.41
N GLY A 163 -7.06 -27.97 -5.14
CA GLY A 163 -7.12 -27.33 -3.81
C GLY A 163 -6.14 -26.18 -3.53
N LEU A 164 -5.20 -25.87 -4.42
CA LEU A 164 -4.27 -24.76 -4.30
C LEU A 164 -4.46 -23.78 -5.45
N GLY A 165 -5.43 -22.87 -5.31
CA GLY A 165 -5.68 -21.83 -6.31
C GLY A 165 -4.43 -20.98 -6.59
N THR A 166 -4.19 -20.68 -7.85
CA THR A 166 -3.12 -19.76 -8.28
C THR A 166 -3.47 -18.29 -8.01
N GLY A 167 -4.71 -18.02 -7.66
CA GLY A 167 -5.25 -16.70 -7.36
C GLY A 167 -6.49 -16.76 -6.49
N TYR A 168 -7.00 -15.57 -6.15
CA TYR A 168 -8.25 -15.37 -5.39
C TYR A 168 -9.01 -14.20 -5.97
N ASN A 169 -10.29 -14.38 -6.25
CA ASN A 169 -11.13 -13.29 -6.72
C ASN A 169 -12.13 -12.83 -5.66
N PHE A 170 -12.55 -11.58 -5.80
CA PHE A 170 -13.65 -10.98 -5.07
C PHE A 170 -14.32 -9.89 -5.91
N THR A 171 -15.55 -9.57 -5.56
CA THR A 171 -16.30 -8.48 -6.18
C THR A 171 -16.76 -7.53 -5.08
N ILE A 172 -16.63 -6.22 -5.30
CA ILE A 172 -16.95 -5.19 -4.31
C ILE A 172 -17.50 -3.93 -4.99
N GLU A 173 -18.33 -3.17 -4.28
CA GLU A 173 -18.75 -1.85 -4.69
C GLU A 173 -17.54 -0.91 -4.75
N THR A 174 -17.45 -0.16 -5.84
CA THR A 174 -16.41 0.85 -6.05
C THR A 174 -17.00 2.26 -5.98
N GLY A 175 -16.16 3.27 -6.12
CA GLY A 175 -16.56 4.66 -6.07
C GLY A 175 -16.60 5.26 -4.67
N VAL A 176 -16.56 6.58 -4.61
CA VAL A 176 -16.61 7.33 -3.36
C VAL A 176 -17.92 7.06 -2.64
N GLY A 177 -17.85 6.68 -1.37
CA GLY A 177 -19.03 6.31 -0.60
C GLY A 177 -19.64 4.93 -0.93
N GLY A 178 -18.98 4.11 -1.79
CA GLY A 178 -19.48 2.78 -2.15
C GLY A 178 -20.72 2.78 -3.03
N ASN A 179 -20.99 3.88 -3.74
CA ASN A 179 -22.18 4.07 -4.58
C ASN A 179 -21.95 3.73 -6.06
N GLY A 180 -20.75 3.30 -6.42
CA GLY A 180 -20.41 2.91 -7.78
C GLY A 180 -20.77 1.44 -8.09
N PRO A 181 -20.45 0.98 -9.30
CA PRO A 181 -20.71 -0.39 -9.70
C PRO A 181 -19.89 -1.38 -8.89
N ARG A 182 -20.40 -2.60 -8.75
CA ARG A 182 -19.60 -3.72 -8.26
C ARG A 182 -18.59 -4.12 -9.33
N GLU A 183 -17.32 -4.12 -8.95
CA GLU A 183 -16.23 -4.52 -9.83
C GLU A 183 -15.50 -5.73 -9.28
N SER A 184 -14.97 -6.57 -10.19
CA SER A 184 -14.25 -7.78 -9.84
C SER A 184 -12.74 -7.54 -9.85
N PHE A 185 -12.06 -8.11 -8.85
CA PHE A 185 -10.62 -8.02 -8.64
C PHE A 185 -10.05 -9.41 -8.36
N GLU A 186 -8.81 -9.63 -8.79
CA GLU A 186 -8.15 -10.93 -8.62
C GLU A 186 -6.74 -10.77 -8.07
N TRP A 187 -6.50 -11.36 -6.91
CA TRP A 187 -5.16 -11.57 -6.37
C TRP A 187 -4.46 -12.69 -7.12
N ARG A 188 -3.28 -12.42 -7.67
CA ARG A 188 -2.46 -13.40 -8.39
C ARG A 188 -1.05 -13.44 -7.81
N ARG A 189 -0.50 -14.64 -7.65
CA ARG A 189 0.92 -14.79 -7.35
C ARG A 189 1.77 -14.26 -8.51
N SER A 190 2.86 -13.56 -8.18
CA SER A 190 3.69 -12.90 -9.17
C SER A 190 5.11 -12.70 -8.68
N SER A 191 6.06 -12.82 -9.60
CA SER A 191 7.43 -12.30 -9.47
C SER A 191 7.69 -11.15 -10.45
N GLY A 192 6.64 -10.64 -11.11
CA GLY A 192 6.75 -9.59 -12.10
C GLY A 192 7.05 -8.22 -11.50
N GLU A 193 7.21 -7.23 -12.38
CA GLU A 193 7.71 -5.90 -12.10
C GLU A 193 6.96 -5.17 -10.97
N ALA A 194 5.62 -5.29 -10.90
CA ALA A 194 4.82 -4.70 -9.84
C ALA A 194 5.24 -5.20 -8.44
N VAL A 195 5.53 -6.48 -8.28
CA VAL A 195 6.02 -7.07 -7.02
C VAL A 195 7.49 -6.72 -6.80
N ALA A 196 8.33 -6.81 -7.83
CA ALA A 196 9.75 -6.48 -7.76
C ALA A 196 10.00 -5.03 -7.31
N SER A 197 9.12 -4.09 -7.72
CA SER A 197 9.20 -2.67 -7.34
C SER A 197 9.02 -2.40 -5.84
N LEU A 198 8.59 -3.40 -5.05
CA LEU A 198 8.43 -3.28 -3.60
C LEU A 198 9.74 -3.47 -2.83
N GLY A 199 10.78 -4.04 -3.45
CA GLY A 199 12.08 -4.26 -2.82
C GLY A 199 12.10 -5.30 -1.70
N GLY A 200 11.08 -6.15 -1.59
CA GLY A 200 10.98 -7.25 -0.65
C GLY A 200 11.47 -8.58 -1.21
N HIS A 201 10.77 -9.66 -0.86
CA HIS A 201 11.01 -10.97 -1.45
C HIS A 201 10.65 -10.96 -2.95
N HIS A 202 11.34 -11.76 -3.76
CA HIS A 202 11.12 -11.78 -5.21
C HIS A 202 9.74 -12.32 -5.65
N TYR A 203 9.05 -13.06 -4.78
CA TYR A 203 7.66 -13.47 -4.97
C TYR A 203 6.73 -12.69 -4.07
N GLY A 204 5.52 -12.44 -4.56
CA GLY A 204 4.46 -11.80 -3.81
C GLY A 204 3.12 -11.96 -4.52
N TRP A 205 2.23 -11.04 -4.23
CA TRP A 205 0.91 -10.99 -4.78
C TRP A 205 0.65 -9.64 -5.44
N LYS A 206 0.00 -9.65 -6.59
CA LYS A 206 -0.54 -8.46 -7.24
C LYS A 206 -2.05 -8.57 -7.34
N LEU A 207 -2.73 -7.47 -7.10
CA LEU A 207 -4.18 -7.35 -7.30
C LEU A 207 -4.45 -6.75 -8.68
N VAL A 208 -5.19 -7.47 -9.48
CA VAL A 208 -5.57 -7.09 -10.84
C VAL A 208 -7.03 -6.66 -10.86
N ARG A 209 -7.32 -5.49 -11.39
CA ARG A 209 -8.68 -5.02 -11.68
C ARG A 209 -9.15 -5.65 -12.99
N LEU A 210 -10.27 -6.36 -12.97
CA LEU A 210 -10.78 -7.08 -14.15
C LEU A 210 -11.65 -6.20 -15.05
N SER A 211 -12.19 -5.10 -14.53
CA SER A 211 -12.96 -4.12 -15.27
C SER A 211 -12.04 -3.24 -16.13
N ARG A 212 -12.45 -2.98 -17.38
CA ARG A 212 -11.68 -2.13 -18.32
C ARG A 212 -12.23 -0.71 -18.42
N GLY A 213 -13.39 -0.43 -17.86
CA GLY A 213 -14.00 0.91 -17.84
C GLY A 213 -13.30 1.84 -16.84
N ALA A 214 -13.68 3.11 -16.86
CA ALA A 214 -13.22 4.09 -15.88
C ALA A 214 -13.58 3.65 -14.46
N PRO A 215 -12.72 3.87 -13.46
CA PRO A 215 -12.95 3.47 -12.09
C PRO A 215 -14.12 4.23 -11.46
N GLY A 216 -14.85 3.55 -10.56
CA GLY A 216 -15.97 4.17 -9.85
C GLY A 216 -17.20 4.49 -10.70
N GLY A 217 -17.32 3.90 -11.90
CA GLY A 217 -18.49 4.08 -12.77
C GLY A 217 -18.55 5.41 -13.52
N VAL A 218 -17.45 6.15 -13.59
CA VAL A 218 -17.36 7.39 -14.35
C VAL A 218 -17.37 7.07 -15.85
N ASN A 219 -18.27 7.68 -16.60
CA ASN A 219 -18.38 7.46 -18.05
C ASN A 219 -17.32 8.29 -18.81
N MET A 220 -16.07 7.88 -18.74
CA MET A 220 -14.94 8.50 -19.42
C MET A 220 -14.06 7.42 -20.07
N ALA A 221 -13.37 7.79 -21.16
CA ALA A 221 -12.31 6.94 -21.71
C ALA A 221 -11.20 6.77 -20.66
N PHE A 222 -10.88 5.52 -20.36
CA PHE A 222 -9.91 5.18 -19.34
C PHE A 222 -8.74 4.40 -19.95
N THR A 223 -7.53 4.88 -19.69
CA THR A 223 -6.31 4.16 -20.01
C THR A 223 -5.62 3.82 -18.68
N PRO A 224 -5.35 2.53 -18.39
CA PRO A 224 -4.65 2.14 -17.18
C PRO A 224 -3.30 2.85 -17.06
N GLY A 225 -3.03 3.43 -15.88
CA GLY A 225 -1.73 3.99 -15.55
C GLY A 225 -0.90 2.98 -14.74
N GLY A 226 0.40 2.91 -14.98
CA GLY A 226 1.29 2.05 -14.20
C GLY A 226 1.37 0.61 -14.70
N PHE A 227 1.46 -0.35 -13.76
CA PHE A 227 1.67 -1.77 -14.11
C PHE A 227 0.41 -2.43 -14.65
N THR A 228 0.60 -3.30 -15.63
CA THR A 228 -0.46 -4.16 -16.18
C THR A 228 -0.07 -5.64 -16.10
N ASP A 229 -1.06 -6.52 -16.16
CA ASP A 229 -0.80 -7.95 -16.36
C ASP A 229 -0.57 -8.28 -17.85
N SER A 230 -0.28 -9.55 -18.16
CA SER A 230 -0.07 -10.03 -19.54
C SER A 230 -1.31 -9.91 -20.45
N ARG A 231 -2.49 -9.64 -19.87
CA ARG A 231 -3.77 -9.45 -20.60
C ARG A 231 -4.12 -7.96 -20.72
N GLY A 232 -3.24 -7.07 -20.26
CA GLY A 232 -3.48 -5.62 -20.27
C GLY A 232 -4.40 -5.12 -19.16
N ASN A 233 -4.74 -5.95 -18.15
CA ASN A 233 -5.52 -5.52 -17.02
C ASN A 233 -4.63 -4.77 -16.02
N GLU A 234 -5.17 -3.75 -15.40
CA GLU A 234 -4.45 -2.87 -14.48
C GLU A 234 -4.10 -3.58 -13.15
N VAL A 235 -2.88 -3.38 -12.67
CA VAL A 235 -2.47 -3.76 -11.30
C VAL A 235 -2.75 -2.60 -10.36
N VAL A 236 -3.65 -2.81 -9.40
CA VAL A 236 -4.14 -1.76 -8.48
C VAL A 236 -3.57 -1.85 -7.07
N ALA A 237 -2.95 -2.98 -6.71
CA ALA A 237 -2.18 -3.15 -5.48
C ALA A 237 -1.19 -4.31 -5.63
N ALA A 238 -0.15 -4.30 -4.81
CA ALA A 238 0.76 -5.44 -4.66
C ALA A 238 1.31 -5.52 -3.24
N TRP A 239 1.69 -6.74 -2.81
CA TRP A 239 2.44 -6.94 -1.60
C TRP A 239 3.42 -8.10 -1.74
N THR A 240 4.48 -8.08 -0.92
CA THR A 240 5.48 -9.15 -0.83
C THR A 240 5.99 -9.28 0.59
N MET A 241 6.51 -10.45 0.94
CA MET A 241 7.20 -10.66 2.21
C MET A 241 8.46 -9.78 2.29
N GLY A 242 8.89 -9.46 3.49
CA GLY A 242 10.17 -8.81 3.73
C GLY A 242 11.34 -9.66 3.24
N SER A 243 12.43 -9.03 2.84
CA SER A 243 13.63 -9.71 2.33
C SER A 243 14.49 -10.41 3.40
N GLY A 244 14.00 -10.51 4.64
CA GLY A 244 14.75 -11.10 5.77
C GLY A 244 15.85 -10.19 6.36
N ARG A 245 16.06 -8.99 5.80
CA ARG A 245 17.03 -8.02 6.33
C ARG A 245 16.54 -7.30 7.59
N SER A 246 15.26 -7.39 7.91
CA SER A 246 14.66 -6.83 9.12
C SER A 246 13.97 -7.94 9.90
N LEU A 247 14.16 -7.97 11.20
CA LEU A 247 13.52 -8.94 12.11
C LEU A 247 12.06 -8.59 12.38
N THR A 248 11.67 -7.36 12.20
CA THR A 248 10.32 -6.86 12.50
C THR A 248 9.48 -6.59 11.26
N LYS A 249 10.08 -6.16 10.14
CA LYS A 249 9.37 -5.87 8.90
C LYS A 249 9.05 -7.15 8.14
N MET A 250 7.79 -7.59 8.23
CA MET A 250 7.33 -8.86 7.70
C MET A 250 6.85 -8.78 6.25
N ALA A 251 6.27 -7.65 5.84
CA ALA A 251 5.79 -7.47 4.48
C ALA A 251 5.82 -6.00 4.04
N HIS A 252 5.85 -5.80 2.72
CA HIS A 252 5.71 -4.52 2.04
C HIS A 252 4.42 -4.52 1.25
N TYR A 253 3.65 -3.45 1.35
CA TYR A 253 2.37 -3.28 0.67
C TYR A 253 2.33 -1.95 -0.07
N ARG A 254 1.74 -1.90 -1.27
CA ARG A 254 1.57 -0.67 -2.05
C ARG A 254 0.31 -0.73 -2.88
N PHE A 255 -0.47 0.36 -2.87
CA PHE A 255 -1.48 0.63 -3.88
C PHE A 255 -0.81 1.12 -5.16
N MET A 256 -1.42 0.84 -6.31
CA MET A 256 -0.87 1.15 -7.64
C MET A 256 -1.98 1.62 -8.57
N GLY A 257 -1.61 2.30 -9.65
CA GLY A 257 -2.56 2.72 -10.67
C GLY A 257 -3.78 3.45 -10.09
N THR A 258 -4.98 3.05 -10.48
CA THR A 258 -6.24 3.63 -9.96
C THR A 258 -6.45 3.37 -8.47
N GLY A 259 -5.84 2.34 -7.90
CA GLY A 259 -5.82 2.12 -6.44
C GLY A 259 -5.17 3.26 -5.66
N LEU A 260 -4.33 4.08 -6.32
CA LEU A 260 -3.72 5.28 -5.75
C LEU A 260 -4.63 6.50 -5.73
N THR A 261 -5.66 6.54 -6.55
CA THR A 261 -6.45 7.77 -6.79
C THR A 261 -7.53 8.01 -5.73
N GLY A 262 -7.94 6.97 -5.00
CA GLY A 262 -9.11 6.99 -4.12
C GLY A 262 -10.44 6.84 -4.86
N LEU A 263 -10.46 6.83 -6.20
CA LEU A 263 -11.68 6.70 -7.00
C LEU A 263 -12.38 5.35 -6.83
N LEU A 264 -11.65 4.31 -6.42
CA LEU A 264 -12.23 3.00 -6.11
C LEU A 264 -12.96 2.99 -4.75
N GLY A 265 -12.76 4.00 -3.91
CA GLY A 265 -13.46 4.22 -2.66
C GLY A 265 -12.83 3.53 -1.45
N GLU A 266 -13.24 3.98 -0.25
CA GLU A 266 -12.70 3.49 1.03
C GLU A 266 -13.03 2.03 1.28
N ARG A 267 -14.26 1.61 0.97
CA ARG A 267 -14.72 0.24 1.14
C ARG A 267 -13.89 -0.75 0.33
N TRP A 268 -13.56 -0.40 -0.92
CA TRP A 268 -12.62 -1.14 -1.75
C TRP A 268 -11.24 -1.21 -1.09
N ALA A 269 -10.73 -0.10 -0.56
CA ALA A 269 -9.41 -0.07 0.07
C ALA A 269 -9.34 -0.98 1.31
N ILE A 270 -10.40 -1.00 2.14
CA ILE A 270 -10.51 -1.93 3.29
C ILE A 270 -10.51 -3.38 2.80
N MET A 271 -11.33 -3.69 1.78
CA MET A 271 -11.41 -5.05 1.20
C MET A 271 -10.04 -5.52 0.68
N VAL A 272 -9.30 -4.65 0.01
CA VAL A 272 -7.98 -4.96 -0.53
C VAL A 272 -6.96 -5.22 0.59
N VAL A 273 -6.97 -4.42 1.65
CA VAL A 273 -6.06 -4.62 2.79
C VAL A 273 -6.40 -5.90 3.54
N ILE A 274 -7.66 -6.13 3.90
CA ILE A 274 -8.03 -7.31 4.69
C ILE A 274 -7.81 -8.61 3.91
N THR A 275 -8.09 -8.64 2.60
CA THR A 275 -7.80 -9.82 1.77
C THR A 275 -6.30 -10.05 1.61
N GLY A 276 -5.50 -8.99 1.47
CA GLY A 276 -4.04 -9.09 1.48
C GLY A 276 -3.50 -9.67 2.79
N LEU A 277 -4.04 -9.26 3.96
CA LEU A 277 -3.69 -9.80 5.27
C LEU A 277 -4.11 -11.26 5.43
N ALA A 278 -5.27 -11.65 4.91
CA ALA A 278 -5.71 -13.04 4.90
C ALA A 278 -4.76 -13.94 4.09
N LEU A 279 -4.31 -13.48 2.92
CA LEU A 279 -3.32 -14.18 2.11
C LEU A 279 -1.95 -14.23 2.81
N PHE A 280 -1.52 -13.15 3.46
CA PHE A 280 -0.32 -13.13 4.28
C PHE A 280 -0.39 -14.15 5.41
N GLN A 281 -1.51 -14.24 6.12
CA GLN A 281 -1.72 -15.22 7.18
C GLN A 281 -1.65 -16.66 6.66
N ARG A 282 -2.19 -16.93 5.48
CA ARG A 282 -2.09 -18.24 4.81
C ARG A 282 -0.66 -18.58 4.42
N ASP A 283 0.07 -17.63 3.86
CA ASP A 283 1.44 -17.86 3.40
C ASP A 283 2.41 -18.09 4.58
N ARG A 284 2.14 -17.48 5.75
CA ARG A 284 2.91 -17.73 6.99
C ARG A 284 2.68 -19.10 7.62
N ARG A 285 1.54 -19.72 7.36
CA ARG A 285 1.18 -21.03 7.95
C ARG A 285 1.63 -22.22 7.10
N ARG A 286 2.18 -21.95 5.91
CA ARG A 286 2.76 -22.95 5.01
C ARG A 286 4.26 -23.15 5.26
#